data_30c8c105463ee218d3d353f9ecca1fd9
#
_entry.id   30c8c105463ee218d3d353f9ecca1fd9
#
_cell.length_a   1.000
_cell.length_b   1.000
_cell.length_c   1.000
_cell.angle_alpha   90.00
_cell.angle_beta   90.00
_cell.angle_gamma   90.00
#
_symmetry.space_group_name_H-M   'P 1'
#
loop_
_entity.id
_entity.type
_entity.pdbx_description
1 polymer ?
#
loop_
_entity_poly.entity_id
_entity_poly.type
_entity_poly.pdbx_seq_one_letter_code
_entity_poly.pdbx_strand_id
1 'polypeptide(L)'
;MTRKPARMYREIEGQVYTRKEYMGGIPTCRVTQFDTGNLRDRFPISLTLGCEEAAQVRDVALEAARISAVRVLDKNAPNEFHLKVRRYPHQILREHKMAMGAGADRISDGMRGAFGKPVGHAVRAQIGSELITVYTTEGHIETAKEALRKASHKLPIRTRLTILDSRPLAG
;
A
#
# COMPACT_ATOMS: atom_id res chain seq x y z
N MET A 1 -12.45 18.05 7.42
CA MET A 1 -11.36 17.67 8.36
C MET A 1 -10.14 17.21 7.55
N THR A 2 -9.01 17.85 7.72
CA THR A 2 -7.75 17.50 7.06
C THR A 2 -7.20 16.18 7.60
N ARG A 3 -6.79 15.28 6.70
CA ARG A 3 -6.15 14.02 7.09
C ARG A 3 -4.75 14.32 7.63
N LYS A 4 -4.34 13.62 8.69
CA LYS A 4 -2.97 13.69 9.20
C LYS A 4 -1.97 13.21 8.14
N PRO A 5 -0.76 13.77 8.08
CA PRO A 5 0.28 13.35 7.15
C PRO A 5 0.72 11.90 7.38
N ALA A 6 1.24 11.25 6.33
CA ALA A 6 1.62 9.84 6.38
C ALA A 6 2.70 9.54 7.43
N ARG A 7 3.61 10.48 7.69
CA ARG A 7 4.69 10.35 8.68
C ARG A 7 4.19 10.02 10.09
N MET A 8 2.98 10.47 10.46
CA MET A 8 2.40 10.22 11.79
C MET A 8 1.90 8.77 11.98
N TYR A 9 1.80 8.01 10.90
CA TYR A 9 1.35 6.61 10.92
C TYR A 9 2.42 5.66 10.37
N ARG A 10 3.61 6.17 10.05
CA ARG A 10 4.66 5.40 9.38
C ARG A 10 5.30 4.36 10.30
N GLU A 11 5.53 4.72 11.56
CA GLU A 11 6.23 3.87 12.52
C GLU A 11 5.37 2.66 12.92
N ILE A 12 6.05 1.51 13.07
CA ILE A 12 5.43 0.27 13.52
C ILE A 12 5.61 0.22 15.04
N GLU A 13 4.62 0.72 15.76
CA GLU A 13 4.60 0.68 17.22
C GLU A 13 3.53 -0.27 17.75
N GLY A 14 3.82 -0.90 18.88
CA GLY A 14 2.88 -1.70 19.65
C GLY A 14 2.29 -2.89 18.88
N GLN A 15 1.19 -3.40 19.42
CA GLN A 15 0.48 -4.57 18.89
C GLN A 15 -0.31 -4.25 17.62
N VAL A 16 -0.60 -5.29 16.83
CA VAL A 16 -1.46 -5.20 15.65
C VAL A 16 -2.93 -5.13 16.07
N TYR A 17 -3.67 -4.18 15.54
CA TYR A 17 -5.11 -4.06 15.76
C TYR A 17 -5.87 -4.60 14.55
N THR A 18 -6.25 -5.87 14.61
CA THR A 18 -6.91 -6.59 13.50
C THR A 18 -8.27 -7.17 13.88
N ARG A 19 -8.59 -7.26 15.18
CA ARG A 19 -9.86 -7.82 15.64
C ARG A 19 -11.00 -6.81 15.46
N LYS A 20 -11.69 -6.93 14.33
CA LYS A 20 -12.77 -6.02 13.93
C LYS A 20 -14.01 -6.13 14.81
N GLU A 21 -14.25 -7.27 15.40
CA GLU A 21 -15.37 -7.58 16.30
C GLU A 21 -15.46 -6.66 17.52
N TYR A 22 -14.29 -6.17 18.00
CA TYR A 22 -14.22 -5.25 19.14
C TYR A 22 -14.13 -3.78 18.75
N MET A 23 -14.25 -3.47 17.46
CA MET A 23 -14.08 -2.11 16.94
C MET A 23 -15.34 -1.69 16.17
N GLY A 24 -16.14 -0.80 16.75
CA GLY A 24 -17.27 -0.20 16.05
C GLY A 24 -16.85 0.89 15.07
N GLY A 25 -17.61 1.05 13.96
CA GLY A 25 -17.44 2.19 13.05
C GLY A 25 -16.15 2.19 12.22
N ILE A 26 -15.68 1.02 11.80
CA ILE A 26 -14.48 0.90 10.96
C ILE A 26 -14.79 1.43 9.55
N PRO A 27 -14.01 2.40 9.02
CA PRO A 27 -14.18 2.87 7.65
C PRO A 27 -13.86 1.77 6.63
N THR A 28 -14.48 1.82 5.47
CA THR A 28 -14.22 0.87 4.38
C THR A 28 -12.77 1.01 3.87
N CYS A 29 -12.12 -0.12 3.58
CA CYS A 29 -10.80 -0.15 2.97
C CYS A 29 -10.85 0.49 1.58
N ARG A 30 -9.85 1.32 1.26
CA ARG A 30 -9.77 2.00 -0.04
C ARG A 30 -9.26 1.12 -1.16
N VAL A 31 -8.45 0.11 -0.84
CA VAL A 31 -8.00 -0.88 -1.82
C VAL A 31 -9.10 -1.91 -1.98
N THR A 32 -9.79 -1.89 -3.11
CA THR A 32 -10.86 -2.85 -3.45
C THR A 32 -10.44 -3.81 -4.55
N GLN A 33 -9.52 -3.38 -5.43
CA GLN A 33 -8.99 -4.18 -6.52
C GLN A 33 -7.54 -4.56 -6.23
N PHE A 34 -7.27 -5.84 -6.07
CA PHE A 34 -5.93 -6.37 -5.83
C PHE A 34 -5.27 -6.88 -7.10
N ASP A 35 -6.07 -7.33 -8.06
CA ASP A 35 -5.64 -7.78 -9.37
C ASP A 35 -6.25 -6.86 -10.44
N THR A 36 -5.44 -6.41 -11.40
CA THR A 36 -5.86 -5.49 -12.47
C THR A 36 -5.12 -5.84 -13.76
N GLY A 37 -5.79 -5.73 -14.89
CA GLY A 37 -5.24 -6.05 -16.22
C GLY A 37 -5.68 -7.43 -16.68
N ASN A 38 -4.86 -8.07 -17.50
CA ASN A 38 -5.17 -9.38 -18.09
C ASN A 38 -4.84 -10.51 -17.11
N LEU A 39 -5.85 -11.19 -16.63
CA LEU A 39 -5.74 -12.31 -15.69
C LEU A 39 -5.68 -13.68 -16.36
N ARG A 40 -5.92 -13.74 -17.67
CA ARG A 40 -5.99 -14.99 -18.42
C ARG A 40 -4.63 -15.47 -18.90
N ASP A 41 -3.82 -14.51 -19.37
CA ASP A 41 -2.53 -14.82 -19.95
C ASP A 41 -1.44 -14.90 -18.88
N ARG A 42 -0.45 -15.75 -19.13
CA ARG A 42 0.74 -15.85 -18.29
C ARG A 42 1.86 -15.04 -18.90
N PHE A 43 2.38 -14.10 -18.13
CA PHE A 43 3.49 -13.24 -18.54
C PHE A 43 4.81 -13.79 -18.01
N PRO A 44 5.87 -13.83 -18.83
CA PRO A 44 7.15 -14.43 -18.46
C PRO A 44 7.97 -13.58 -17.49
N ILE A 45 7.76 -12.25 -17.48
CA ILE A 45 8.57 -11.33 -16.70
C ILE A 45 7.74 -10.74 -15.58
N SER A 46 8.28 -10.74 -14.38
CA SER A 46 7.69 -10.12 -13.21
C SER A 46 8.62 -9.04 -12.63
N LEU A 47 8.04 -7.85 -12.43
CA LEU A 47 8.69 -6.73 -11.77
C LEU A 47 8.00 -6.50 -10.43
N THR A 48 8.75 -6.56 -9.34
CA THR A 48 8.20 -6.43 -7.99
C THR A 48 8.76 -5.23 -7.28
N LEU A 49 7.88 -4.45 -6.67
CA LEU A 49 8.23 -3.34 -5.79
C LEU A 49 8.23 -3.84 -4.34
N GLY A 50 9.42 -4.02 -3.77
CA GLY A 50 9.66 -4.45 -2.40
C GLY A 50 9.99 -3.28 -1.46
N CYS A 51 9.81 -3.49 -0.15
CA CYS A 51 10.14 -2.52 0.88
C CYS A 51 11.61 -2.63 1.29
N GLU A 52 12.31 -1.51 1.39
CA GLU A 52 13.66 -1.44 2.00
C GLU A 52 13.60 -1.08 3.49
N GLU A 53 12.47 -0.58 3.95
CA GLU A 53 12.26 -0.15 5.32
C GLU A 53 11.04 -0.83 5.93
N ALA A 54 11.08 -1.10 7.24
CA ALA A 54 9.91 -1.53 7.97
C ALA A 54 9.03 -0.32 8.30
N ALA A 55 7.79 -0.31 7.82
CA ALA A 55 6.87 0.79 8.09
C ALA A 55 5.40 0.42 7.85
N GLN A 56 4.52 1.29 8.33
CA GLN A 56 3.09 1.20 8.04
C GLN A 56 2.74 2.00 6.78
N VAL A 57 2.08 1.35 5.83
CA VAL A 57 1.60 1.95 4.58
C VAL A 57 0.08 1.99 4.62
N ARG A 58 -0.50 3.18 4.55
CA ARG A 58 -1.96 3.35 4.55
C ARG A 58 -2.57 2.80 3.26
N ASP A 59 -3.81 2.30 3.37
CA ASP A 59 -4.62 1.83 2.25
C ASP A 59 -4.76 2.88 1.13
N VAL A 60 -4.96 4.15 1.48
CA VAL A 60 -5.01 5.26 0.51
C VAL A 60 -3.71 5.44 -0.28
N ALA A 61 -2.55 5.17 0.33
CA ALA A 61 -1.26 5.26 -0.36
C ALA A 61 -1.08 4.08 -1.33
N LEU A 62 -1.46 2.87 -0.92
CA LEU A 62 -1.46 1.69 -1.79
C LEU A 62 -2.39 1.86 -2.98
N GLU A 63 -3.61 2.36 -2.76
CA GLU A 63 -4.56 2.62 -3.84
C GLU A 63 -4.05 3.70 -4.80
N ALA A 64 -3.47 4.78 -4.29
CA ALA A 64 -2.86 5.80 -5.13
C ALA A 64 -1.67 5.25 -5.95
N ALA A 65 -0.87 4.36 -5.38
CA ALA A 65 0.21 3.67 -6.06
C ALA A 65 -0.32 2.76 -7.18
N ARG A 66 -1.33 1.93 -6.88
CA ARG A 66 -2.00 1.07 -7.86
C ARG A 66 -2.54 1.89 -9.05
N ILE A 67 -3.34 2.92 -8.77
CA ILE A 67 -3.94 3.76 -9.82
C ILE A 67 -2.86 4.44 -10.67
N SER A 68 -1.77 4.93 -10.05
CA SER A 68 -0.70 5.59 -10.79
C SER A 68 0.05 4.63 -11.71
N ALA A 69 0.26 3.37 -11.27
CA ALA A 69 0.88 2.33 -12.10
C ALA A 69 -0.04 1.92 -13.26
N VAL A 70 -1.31 1.61 -12.96
CA VAL A 70 -2.30 1.18 -13.96
C VAL A 70 -2.44 2.23 -15.07
N ARG A 71 -2.52 3.52 -14.75
CA ARG A 71 -2.60 4.59 -15.75
C ARG A 71 -1.45 4.58 -16.78
N VAL A 72 -0.25 4.22 -16.35
CA VAL A 72 0.90 4.13 -17.25
C VAL A 72 0.81 2.88 -18.10
N LEU A 73 0.46 1.76 -17.50
CA LEU A 73 0.35 0.47 -18.17
C LEU A 73 -0.80 0.46 -19.18
N ASP A 74 -1.99 0.94 -18.83
CA ASP A 74 -3.13 1.03 -19.75
C ASP A 74 -2.84 1.89 -20.99
N LYS A 75 -2.05 2.96 -20.80
CA LYS A 75 -1.70 3.85 -21.92
C LYS A 75 -0.71 3.22 -22.89
N ASN A 76 0.28 2.49 -22.40
CA ASN A 76 1.44 2.07 -23.19
C ASN A 76 1.47 0.56 -23.48
N ALA A 77 0.75 -0.25 -22.73
CA ALA A 77 0.72 -1.71 -22.85
C ALA A 77 -0.69 -2.26 -22.58
N PRO A 78 -1.73 -1.84 -23.34
CA PRO A 78 -3.10 -2.26 -23.08
C PRO A 78 -3.23 -3.78 -23.20
N ASN A 79 -3.82 -4.41 -22.18
CA ASN A 79 -4.01 -5.88 -22.05
C ASN A 79 -2.74 -6.74 -22.01
N GLU A 80 -1.54 -6.16 -22.03
CA GLU A 80 -0.26 -6.89 -21.97
C GLU A 80 0.41 -6.81 -20.58
N PHE A 81 -0.38 -6.61 -19.56
CA PHE A 81 0.09 -6.63 -18.18
C PHE A 81 -0.92 -7.26 -17.24
N HIS A 82 -0.41 -7.76 -16.12
CA HIS A 82 -1.17 -8.10 -14.94
C HIS A 82 -0.51 -7.45 -13.73
N LEU A 83 -1.21 -6.54 -13.07
CA LEU A 83 -0.75 -5.89 -11.85
C LEU A 83 -1.42 -6.53 -10.64
N LYS A 84 -0.61 -6.93 -9.66
CA LYS A 84 -1.09 -7.52 -8.40
C LYS A 84 -0.60 -6.74 -7.19
N VAL A 85 -1.52 -6.32 -6.34
CA VAL A 85 -1.21 -5.79 -4.99
C VAL A 85 -1.02 -6.96 -4.04
N ARG A 86 0.19 -7.12 -3.51
CA ARG A 86 0.59 -8.31 -2.72
C ARG A 86 0.16 -8.25 -1.26
N ARG A 87 -0.12 -7.07 -0.73
CA ARG A 87 -0.40 -6.89 0.69
C ARG A 87 -1.80 -6.33 0.93
N TYR A 88 -2.53 -6.99 1.82
CA TYR A 88 -3.82 -6.52 2.29
C TYR A 88 -3.65 -5.65 3.55
N PRO A 89 -4.33 -4.49 3.65
CA PRO A 89 -4.24 -3.60 4.82
C PRO A 89 -5.10 -4.13 5.99
N HIS A 90 -4.53 -5.04 6.77
CA HIS A 90 -5.20 -5.64 7.93
C HIS A 90 -5.22 -4.76 9.16
N GLN A 91 -4.17 -3.93 9.36
CA GLN A 91 -4.04 -3.06 10.51
C GLN A 91 -5.09 -1.98 10.49
N ILE A 92 -5.80 -1.79 11.60
CA ILE A 92 -6.73 -0.68 11.79
C ILE A 92 -6.01 0.46 12.49
N LEU A 93 -5.98 1.61 11.84
CA LEU A 93 -5.47 2.83 12.41
C LEU A 93 -6.54 3.48 13.28
N ARG A 94 -6.16 3.89 14.49
CA ARG A 94 -7.04 4.57 15.43
C ARG A 94 -6.52 5.97 15.72
N GLU A 95 -7.42 6.87 16.03
CA GLU A 95 -7.11 8.23 16.41
C GLU A 95 -8.06 8.70 17.50
N HIS A 96 -7.50 9.17 18.60
CA HIS A 96 -8.23 9.96 19.57
C HIS A 96 -7.92 11.43 19.31
N LYS A 97 -8.88 12.13 18.71
CA LYS A 97 -8.70 13.55 18.39
C LYS A 97 -8.73 14.36 19.66
N MET A 98 -7.67 15.13 19.86
CA MET A 98 -7.63 16.11 20.94
C MET A 98 -8.61 17.24 20.62
N ALA A 99 -9.32 17.74 21.62
CA ALA A 99 -10.13 18.93 21.49
C ALA A 99 -9.23 20.15 21.22
N MET A 100 -9.72 21.09 20.42
CA MET A 100 -9.04 22.37 20.16
C MET A 100 -9.72 23.46 20.97
N GLY A 101 -8.94 24.22 21.74
CA GLY A 101 -9.45 25.33 22.53
C GLY A 101 -8.92 25.36 23.96
N ALA A 102 -9.35 26.34 24.74
CA ALA A 102 -8.96 26.48 26.14
C ALA A 102 -9.45 25.25 26.95
N GLY A 103 -8.54 24.61 27.70
CA GLY A 103 -8.84 23.40 28.48
C GLY A 103 -8.90 22.09 27.69
N ALA A 104 -8.44 22.07 26.43
CA ALA A 104 -8.39 20.88 25.59
C ALA A 104 -7.55 19.74 26.19
N ASP A 105 -6.50 20.05 26.92
CA ASP A 105 -5.64 19.12 27.65
C ASP A 105 -6.37 18.34 28.75
N ARG A 106 -7.45 18.89 29.30
CA ARG A 106 -8.29 18.25 30.31
C ARG A 106 -9.31 17.28 29.73
N ILE A 107 -9.58 17.36 28.41
CA ILE A 107 -10.63 16.57 27.75
C ILE A 107 -10.05 15.31 27.10
N SER A 108 -8.81 15.37 26.58
CA SER A 108 -8.24 14.26 25.83
C SER A 108 -6.71 14.26 25.87
N ASP A 109 -6.16 13.11 26.26
CA ASP A 109 -4.71 12.82 26.23
C ASP A 109 -4.22 12.27 24.87
N GLY A 110 -5.03 12.33 23.83
CA GLY A 110 -4.72 11.73 22.54
C GLY A 110 -4.73 10.18 22.60
N MET A 111 -3.72 9.52 22.04
CA MET A 111 -3.61 8.05 22.01
C MET A 111 -2.89 7.43 23.23
N ARG A 112 -2.67 8.16 24.27
CA ARG A 112 -2.19 7.61 25.54
C ARG A 112 -3.16 6.53 26.03
N GLY A 113 -2.68 5.33 26.29
CA GLY A 113 -3.53 4.20 26.63
C GLY A 113 -4.28 3.56 25.44
N ALA A 114 -3.95 3.94 24.23
CA ALA A 114 -4.50 3.38 22.98
C ALA A 114 -6.03 3.52 22.82
N PHE A 115 -6.64 4.51 23.45
CA PHE A 115 -8.06 4.82 23.33
C PHE A 115 -8.33 5.73 22.13
N GLY A 116 -8.97 5.20 21.08
CA GLY A 116 -9.27 5.97 19.86
C GLY A 116 -10.30 5.31 18.98
N LYS A 117 -10.90 6.11 18.07
CA LYS A 117 -11.83 5.63 17.07
C LYS A 117 -11.09 5.20 15.81
N PRO A 118 -11.54 4.13 15.10
CA PRO A 118 -10.96 3.72 13.83
C PRO A 118 -11.05 4.84 12.79
N VAL A 119 -9.95 5.10 12.07
CA VAL A 119 -9.87 6.14 11.03
C VAL A 119 -9.42 5.64 9.66
N GLY A 120 -8.92 4.42 9.57
CA GLY A 120 -8.48 3.82 8.32
C GLY A 120 -7.75 2.51 8.51
N HIS A 121 -7.23 2.00 7.39
CA HIS A 121 -6.49 0.76 7.33
C HIS A 121 -5.03 0.99 6.94
N ALA A 122 -4.15 0.09 7.33
CA ALA A 122 -2.76 0.09 6.93
C ALA A 122 -2.20 -1.32 6.76
N VAL A 123 -1.14 -1.42 5.99
CA VAL A 123 -0.26 -2.59 5.92
C VAL A 123 0.93 -2.34 6.83
N ARG A 124 1.29 -3.30 7.65
CA ARG A 124 2.60 -3.35 8.30
C ARG A 124 3.55 -4.08 7.37
N ALA A 125 4.37 -3.31 6.67
CA ALA A 125 5.37 -3.84 5.77
C ALA A 125 6.69 -3.99 6.52
N GLN A 126 7.31 -5.15 6.38
CA GLN A 126 8.67 -5.42 6.87
C GLN A 126 9.67 -5.27 5.71
N ILE A 127 10.94 -5.18 6.02
CA ILE A 127 12.01 -5.18 5.03
C ILE A 127 11.88 -6.43 4.14
N GLY A 128 11.99 -6.25 2.82
CA GLY A 128 11.80 -7.33 1.84
C GLY A 128 10.35 -7.67 1.51
N SER A 129 9.37 -7.05 2.18
CA SER A 129 7.94 -7.28 1.85
C SER A 129 7.61 -6.76 0.47
N GLU A 130 7.03 -7.60 -0.37
CA GLU A 130 6.51 -7.23 -1.68
C GLU A 130 5.20 -6.45 -1.53
N LEU A 131 5.07 -5.29 -2.17
CA LEU A 131 3.87 -4.47 -2.16
C LEU A 131 3.05 -4.61 -3.43
N ILE A 132 3.69 -4.42 -4.58
CA ILE A 132 3.05 -4.45 -5.89
C ILE A 132 3.95 -5.24 -6.84
N THR A 133 3.37 -6.18 -7.57
CA THR A 133 4.03 -6.92 -8.65
C THR A 133 3.32 -6.63 -9.96
N VAL A 134 4.08 -6.39 -11.02
CA VAL A 134 3.61 -6.26 -12.39
C VAL A 134 4.19 -7.39 -13.20
N TYR A 135 3.33 -8.15 -13.86
CA TYR A 135 3.70 -9.16 -14.81
C TYR A 135 3.50 -8.60 -16.21
N THR A 136 4.47 -8.82 -17.11
CA THR A 136 4.42 -8.26 -18.46
C THR A 136 5.27 -9.06 -19.45
N THR A 137 5.21 -8.66 -20.72
CA THR A 137 6.05 -9.18 -21.82
C THR A 137 7.39 -8.43 -21.89
N GLU A 138 8.35 -8.96 -22.65
CA GLU A 138 9.68 -8.36 -22.80
C GLU A 138 9.62 -6.93 -23.40
N GLY A 139 8.72 -6.72 -24.36
CA GLY A 139 8.57 -5.44 -25.04
C GLY A 139 8.14 -4.29 -24.09
N HIS A 140 7.56 -4.61 -22.94
CA HIS A 140 6.98 -3.62 -22.03
C HIS A 140 7.70 -3.50 -20.69
N ILE A 141 8.95 -4.03 -20.56
CA ILE A 141 9.76 -3.93 -19.33
C ILE A 141 9.98 -2.48 -18.91
N GLU A 142 10.36 -1.61 -19.83
CA GLU A 142 10.64 -0.19 -19.54
C GLU A 142 9.35 0.55 -19.11
N THR A 143 8.24 0.24 -19.74
CA THR A 143 6.93 0.76 -19.35
C THR A 143 6.56 0.32 -17.91
N ALA A 144 6.79 -0.94 -17.59
CA ALA A 144 6.54 -1.48 -16.26
C ALA A 144 7.46 -0.85 -15.19
N LYS A 145 8.75 -0.62 -15.51
CA LYS A 145 9.67 0.11 -14.64
C LYS A 145 9.19 1.53 -14.36
N GLU A 146 8.75 2.26 -15.40
CA GLU A 146 8.21 3.61 -15.24
C GLU A 146 6.94 3.61 -14.41
N ALA A 147 6.04 2.65 -14.63
CA ALA A 147 4.82 2.49 -13.85
C ALA A 147 5.12 2.28 -12.36
N LEU A 148 6.03 1.36 -12.03
CA LEU A 148 6.43 1.08 -10.66
C LEU A 148 7.21 2.25 -10.02
N ARG A 149 8.02 2.98 -10.79
CA ARG A 149 8.65 4.22 -10.32
C ARG A 149 7.62 5.28 -9.94
N LYS A 150 6.55 5.47 -10.74
CA LYS A 150 5.46 6.39 -10.39
C LYS A 150 4.66 5.90 -9.18
N ALA A 151 4.49 4.60 -9.03
CA ALA A 151 3.87 4.00 -7.85
C ALA A 151 4.70 4.22 -6.59
N SER A 152 6.02 4.08 -6.64
CA SER A 152 6.91 4.27 -5.50
C SER A 152 6.81 5.68 -4.90
N HIS A 153 6.63 6.71 -5.73
CA HIS A 153 6.43 8.10 -5.27
C HIS A 153 5.13 8.32 -4.48
N LYS A 154 4.19 7.37 -4.49
CA LYS A 154 2.95 7.43 -3.69
C LYS A 154 3.07 6.72 -2.34
N LEU A 155 4.16 5.99 -2.13
CA LEU A 155 4.41 5.24 -0.90
C LEU A 155 5.27 6.06 0.07
N PRO A 156 5.03 5.97 1.39
CA PRO A 156 5.77 6.74 2.40
C PRO A 156 7.11 6.09 2.81
N ILE A 157 7.60 5.14 2.03
CA ILE A 157 8.77 4.30 2.34
C ILE A 157 9.70 4.20 1.14
N ARG A 158 10.96 3.87 1.41
CA ARG A 158 11.92 3.49 0.37
C ARG A 158 11.57 2.12 -0.17
N THR A 159 11.62 2.00 -1.49
CA THR A 159 11.24 0.77 -2.19
C THR A 159 12.29 0.39 -3.20
N ARG A 160 12.50 -0.90 -3.35
CA ARG A 160 13.41 -1.50 -4.33
C ARG A 160 12.62 -2.20 -5.43
N LEU A 161 13.04 -2.00 -6.66
CA LEU A 161 12.53 -2.73 -7.81
C LEU A 161 13.37 -4.00 -8.01
N THR A 162 12.71 -5.15 -8.08
CA THR A 162 13.32 -6.44 -8.42
C THR A 162 12.68 -6.97 -9.69
N ILE A 163 13.48 -7.43 -10.62
CA ILE A 163 13.03 -8.03 -11.88
C ILE A 163 13.37 -9.51 -11.85
N LEU A 164 12.38 -10.34 -12.07
CA LEU A 164 12.53 -11.79 -12.18
C LEU A 164 12.01 -12.25 -13.53
N ASP A 165 12.83 -13.01 -14.24
CA ASP A 165 12.47 -13.71 -15.45
C ASP A 165 12.11 -15.15 -15.08
N SER A 166 10.88 -15.55 -15.33
CA SER A 166 10.38 -16.90 -15.01
C SER A 166 10.49 -17.87 -16.19
N ARG A 167 11.17 -17.48 -17.27
CA ARG A 167 11.43 -18.39 -18.37
C ARG A 167 12.35 -19.52 -17.91
N PRO A 168 12.10 -20.78 -18.30
CA PRO A 168 13.07 -21.83 -18.11
C PRO A 168 14.34 -21.44 -18.88
N LEU A 169 15.51 -21.54 -18.23
CA LEU A 169 16.79 -21.40 -18.91
C LEU A 169 16.79 -22.38 -20.08
N ALA A 170 16.89 -21.86 -21.30
CA ALA A 170 17.07 -22.71 -22.46
C ALA A 170 18.35 -23.49 -22.27
N GLY A 171 18.21 -24.81 -22.03
CA GLY A 171 19.31 -25.75 -21.94
C GLY A 171 19.95 -26.02 -23.29
#